data_f7845c061c1f041abc5254001dfec890
#
_entry.id   f7845c061c1f041abc5254001dfec890
#
_cell.length_a   1.000
_cell.length_b   1.000
_cell.length_c   1.000
_cell.angle_alpha   90.00
_cell.angle_beta   90.00
_cell.angle_gamma   90.00
#
_symmetry.space_group_name_H-M   'P 1'
#
loop_
_entity.id
_entity.type
_entity.pdbx_description
1 polymer ?
#
loop_
_entity_poly.entity_id
_entity_poly.type
_entity_poly.pdbx_seq_one_letter_code
_entity_poly.pdbx_strand_id
1 'polypeptide(L)'
;MRPDSLTVHTLAVKRAARLSQEEERREVLTSDSIEEMVELGAQAARQLGMHPYYMYRQKNMAGNFENVGYSTPGKECLYNIEIMEERQSILAMGAGAVSKFYEPEKNRVERLPNVKNVEEYITRLDEMLERKRRRFGT
;
A
#
# COMPACT_ATOMS: atom_id res chain seq x y z
N MET A 1 19.32 4.32 -15.67
CA MET A 1 17.92 4.81 -15.68
C MET A 1 17.80 5.79 -14.51
N ARG A 2 17.13 6.93 -14.70
CA ARG A 2 16.91 7.92 -13.63
C ARG A 2 15.40 8.04 -13.38
N PRO A 3 14.83 7.33 -12.40
CA PRO A 3 13.40 7.38 -12.11
C PRO A 3 13.02 8.72 -11.44
N ASP A 4 11.75 9.12 -11.55
CA ASP A 4 11.19 10.29 -10.86
C ASP A 4 10.79 9.97 -9.41
N SER A 5 10.51 8.71 -9.13
CA SER A 5 10.14 8.24 -7.79
C SER A 5 10.67 6.84 -7.51
N LEU A 6 10.84 6.53 -6.23
CA LEU A 6 11.31 5.26 -5.69
C LEU A 6 10.51 4.92 -4.43
N THR A 7 10.12 3.67 -4.25
CA THR A 7 9.59 3.20 -2.98
C THR A 7 10.45 2.07 -2.44
N VAL A 8 10.91 2.20 -1.22
CA VAL A 8 11.63 1.16 -0.48
C VAL A 8 10.61 0.40 0.37
N HIS A 9 10.46 -0.89 0.08
CA HIS A 9 9.54 -1.77 0.81
C HIS A 9 10.32 -2.76 1.66
N THR A 10 9.98 -2.83 2.95
CA THR A 10 10.41 -3.93 3.82
C THR A 10 9.42 -5.08 3.70
N LEU A 11 9.94 -6.30 3.56
CA LEU A 11 9.13 -7.49 3.38
C LEU A 11 8.27 -7.78 4.61
N ALA A 12 6.96 -7.86 4.41
CA ALA A 12 6.00 -8.34 5.41
C ALA A 12 5.50 -9.73 5.01
N VAL A 13 5.93 -10.76 5.73
CA VAL A 13 5.49 -12.14 5.46
C VAL A 13 4.11 -12.35 6.05
N LYS A 14 3.11 -12.53 5.20
CA LYS A 14 1.74 -12.81 5.61
C LYS A 14 1.55 -14.31 5.86
N ARG A 15 0.76 -14.66 6.87
CA ARG A 15 0.53 -16.06 7.31
C ARG A 15 0.04 -17.00 6.19
N ALA A 16 -0.72 -16.48 5.22
CA ALA A 16 -1.24 -17.24 4.08
C ALA A 16 -0.36 -17.18 2.82
N ALA A 17 0.82 -16.53 2.90
CA ALA A 17 1.73 -16.45 1.77
C ALA A 17 2.49 -17.77 1.60
N ARG A 18 2.73 -18.20 0.35
CA ARG A 18 3.55 -19.38 0.07
C ARG A 18 4.93 -19.29 0.72
N LEU A 19 5.51 -18.10 0.73
CA LEU A 19 6.79 -17.82 1.38
C LEU A 19 6.79 -18.16 2.89
N SER A 20 5.63 -18.08 3.58
CA SER A 20 5.53 -18.47 5.00
C SER A 20 5.55 -20.00 5.21
N GLN A 21 5.28 -20.77 4.15
CA GLN A 21 5.23 -22.23 4.18
C GLN A 21 6.57 -22.87 3.77
N GLU A 22 7.44 -22.09 3.12
CA GLU A 22 8.78 -22.52 2.69
C GLU A 22 9.84 -22.17 3.75
N GLU A 23 9.76 -22.79 4.93
CA GLU A 23 10.68 -22.52 6.05
C GLU A 23 12.15 -22.76 5.73
N GLU A 24 12.45 -23.71 4.84
CA GLU A 24 13.83 -24.12 4.50
C GLU A 24 14.60 -23.08 3.66
N ARG A 25 13.94 -22.07 3.08
CA ARG A 25 14.57 -21.03 2.23
C ARG A 25 14.74 -19.68 2.90
N ARG A 26 14.43 -19.56 4.17
CA ARG A 26 14.66 -18.32 4.90
C ARG A 26 16.14 -18.20 5.29
N GLU A 27 16.94 -17.56 4.47
CA GLU A 27 18.07 -16.81 5.04
C GLU A 27 17.45 -15.81 6.02
N VAL A 28 17.67 -16.03 7.30
CA VAL A 28 17.22 -15.13 8.35
C VAL A 28 18.06 -13.87 8.24
N LEU A 29 17.57 -12.89 7.46
CA LEU A 29 18.16 -11.56 7.47
C LEU A 29 18.06 -11.03 8.90
N THR A 30 19.19 -10.63 9.45
CA THR A 30 19.23 -10.00 10.77
C THR A 30 18.57 -8.63 10.70
N SER A 31 18.10 -8.12 11.84
CA SER A 31 17.54 -6.76 11.91
C SER A 31 18.54 -5.72 11.40
N ASP A 32 19.81 -5.89 11.71
CA ASP A 32 20.90 -5.00 11.31
C ASP A 32 21.10 -4.98 9.78
N SER A 33 21.02 -6.16 9.13
CA SER A 33 21.08 -6.25 7.65
C SER A 33 19.91 -5.54 6.98
N ILE A 34 18.72 -5.62 7.57
CA ILE A 34 17.52 -4.94 7.03
C ILE A 34 17.66 -3.43 7.19
N GLU A 35 18.15 -2.96 8.34
CA GLU A 35 18.41 -1.55 8.58
C GLU A 35 19.43 -0.99 7.58
N GLU A 36 20.52 -1.70 7.34
CA GLU A 36 21.54 -1.34 6.35
C GLU A 36 20.96 -1.23 4.93
N MET A 37 20.10 -2.18 4.52
CA MET A 37 19.41 -2.14 3.22
C MET A 37 18.45 -0.95 3.10
N VAL A 38 17.71 -0.64 4.15
CA VAL A 38 16.79 0.51 4.18
C VAL A 38 17.59 1.82 4.08
N GLU A 39 18.69 1.96 4.81
CA GLU A 39 19.54 3.14 4.75
C GLU A 39 20.21 3.30 3.38
N LEU A 40 20.68 2.21 2.76
CA LEU A 40 21.18 2.24 1.37
C LEU A 40 20.12 2.74 0.40
N GLY A 41 18.86 2.32 0.56
CA GLY A 41 17.73 2.81 -0.23
C GLY A 41 17.50 4.31 -0.06
N ALA A 42 17.58 4.80 1.18
CA ALA A 42 17.47 6.23 1.49
C ALA A 42 18.62 7.05 0.91
N GLN A 43 19.86 6.52 0.99
CA GLN A 43 21.04 7.16 0.39
C GLN A 43 20.92 7.24 -1.13
N ALA A 44 20.49 6.16 -1.79
CA ALA A 44 20.28 6.15 -3.23
C ALA A 44 19.21 7.19 -3.66
N ALA A 45 18.13 7.30 -2.91
CA ALA A 45 17.09 8.32 -3.17
C ALA A 45 17.69 9.74 -3.05
N ARG A 46 18.46 10.04 -1.99
CA ARG A 46 19.13 11.33 -1.83
C ARG A 46 20.09 11.65 -2.99
N GLN A 47 20.88 10.68 -3.45
CA GLN A 47 21.77 10.86 -4.60
C GLN A 47 21.04 11.16 -5.91
N LEU A 48 19.80 10.69 -6.04
CA LEU A 48 18.92 10.97 -7.18
C LEU A 48 18.18 12.32 -7.03
N GLY A 49 18.39 13.07 -5.94
CA GLY A 49 17.70 14.33 -5.66
C GLY A 49 16.27 14.17 -5.20
N MET A 50 15.94 13.00 -4.66
CA MET A 50 14.61 12.70 -4.13
C MET A 50 14.53 12.99 -2.63
N HIS A 51 13.32 13.31 -2.16
CA HIS A 51 12.98 13.45 -0.74
C HIS A 51 11.85 12.49 -0.36
N PRO A 52 11.76 12.06 0.91
CA PRO A 52 10.65 11.25 1.37
C PRO A 52 9.36 12.08 1.35
N TYR A 53 8.25 11.50 0.87
CA TYR A 53 6.97 12.19 0.82
C TYR A 53 5.81 11.40 1.43
N TYR A 54 5.96 10.08 1.65
CA TYR A 54 5.02 9.29 2.44
C TYR A 54 5.72 8.13 3.13
N MET A 55 5.13 7.68 4.25
CA MET A 55 5.54 6.47 4.98
C MET A 55 4.33 5.59 5.25
N TYR A 56 4.53 4.28 5.16
CA TYR A 56 3.50 3.30 5.44
C TYR A 56 4.07 2.10 6.20
N ARG A 57 3.46 1.79 7.34
CA ARG A 57 3.82 0.61 8.15
C ARG A 57 2.74 -0.46 8.04
N GLN A 58 3.15 -1.69 7.75
CA GLN A 58 2.30 -2.87 7.86
C GLN A 58 2.56 -3.61 9.17
N LYS A 59 1.58 -4.40 9.63
CA LYS A 59 1.79 -5.32 10.75
C LYS A 59 2.72 -6.45 10.31
N ASN A 60 3.59 -6.92 11.23
CA ASN A 60 4.52 -8.04 11.03
C ASN A 60 5.58 -7.79 9.94
N MET A 61 6.07 -6.58 9.83
CA MET A 61 7.23 -6.28 9.00
C MET A 61 8.52 -6.71 9.71
N ALA A 62 9.47 -7.25 8.96
CA ALA A 62 10.78 -7.58 9.49
C ALA A 62 11.45 -6.30 10.04
N GLY A 63 11.98 -6.37 11.27
CA GLY A 63 12.63 -5.24 11.94
C GLY A 63 11.72 -4.07 12.32
N ASN A 64 10.40 -4.16 12.14
CA ASN A 64 9.44 -3.06 12.34
C ASN A 64 9.71 -1.79 11.51
N PHE A 65 10.44 -1.92 10.41
CA PHE A 65 10.72 -0.80 9.51
C PHE A 65 9.49 -0.40 8.71
N GLU A 66 9.51 0.83 8.22
CA GLU A 66 8.44 1.42 7.42
C GLU A 66 8.77 1.34 5.92
N ASN A 67 7.73 1.26 5.10
CA ASN A 67 7.87 1.49 3.68
C ASN A 67 7.92 3.00 3.45
N VAL A 68 8.94 3.48 2.74
CA VAL A 68 9.11 4.90 2.49
C VAL A 68 9.09 5.16 0.99
N GLY A 69 8.24 6.11 0.57
CA GLY A 69 8.22 6.62 -0.79
C GLY A 69 9.03 7.89 -0.90
N TYR A 70 9.91 7.93 -1.90
CA TYR A 70 10.77 9.06 -2.25
C TYR A 70 10.39 9.58 -3.64
N SER A 71 10.46 10.88 -3.85
CA SER A 71 10.20 11.51 -5.14
C SER A 71 11.05 12.75 -5.35
N THR A 72 11.34 13.06 -6.62
CA THR A 72 11.84 14.39 -6.98
C THR A 72 10.73 15.42 -6.78
N PRO A 73 11.06 16.70 -6.45
CA PRO A 73 10.06 17.75 -6.21
C PRO A 73 9.06 17.87 -7.36
N GLY A 74 7.77 17.87 -7.04
CA GLY A 74 6.66 18.02 -7.98
C GLY A 74 6.31 16.74 -8.78
N LYS A 75 6.89 15.58 -8.39
CA LYS A 75 6.60 14.27 -8.99
C LYS A 75 6.02 13.27 -7.99
N GLU A 76 5.56 13.75 -6.86
CA GLU A 76 4.91 12.96 -5.82
C GLU A 76 3.64 12.31 -6.37
N CYS A 77 3.43 11.03 -6.08
CA CYS A 77 2.23 10.31 -6.49
C CYS A 77 1.04 10.73 -5.60
N LEU A 78 0.10 11.47 -6.16
CA LEU A 78 -1.11 11.92 -5.44
C LEU A 78 -1.88 10.77 -4.81
N TYR A 79 -1.99 9.63 -5.50
CA TYR A 79 -2.67 8.45 -4.95
C TYR A 79 -2.03 7.98 -3.64
N ASN A 80 -0.70 7.99 -3.54
CA ASN A 80 -0.02 7.58 -2.31
C ASN A 80 -0.27 8.55 -1.16
N ILE A 81 -0.35 9.84 -1.46
CA ILE A 81 -0.68 10.88 -0.47
C ILE A 81 -2.12 10.70 0.01
N GLU A 82 -3.06 10.67 -0.92
CA GLU A 82 -4.50 10.62 -0.61
C GLU A 82 -4.92 9.33 0.13
N ILE A 83 -4.28 8.19 -0.20
CA ILE A 83 -4.58 6.94 0.49
C ILE A 83 -4.10 6.93 1.94
N MET A 84 -3.06 7.72 2.25
CA MET A 84 -2.51 7.85 3.61
C MET A 84 -3.23 8.92 4.42
N GLU A 85 -3.59 10.04 3.81
CA GLU A 85 -4.29 11.12 4.49
C GLU A 85 -5.76 10.83 4.78
N GLU A 86 -6.36 9.91 4.01
CA GLU A 86 -7.77 9.49 4.13
C GLU A 86 -8.77 10.67 4.09
N ARG A 87 -8.47 11.72 3.31
CA ARG A 87 -9.30 12.92 3.15
C ARG A 87 -10.06 12.97 1.83
N GLN A 88 -9.91 11.94 1.01
CA GLN A 88 -10.56 11.82 -0.28
C GLN A 88 -11.24 10.46 -0.44
N SER A 89 -12.38 10.45 -1.15
CA SER A 89 -13.02 9.18 -1.52
C SER A 89 -12.23 8.49 -2.63
N ILE A 90 -12.00 7.20 -2.49
CA ILE A 90 -11.28 6.36 -3.45
C ILE A 90 -12.20 5.24 -3.91
N LEU A 91 -12.55 5.24 -5.20
CA LEU A 91 -13.29 4.14 -5.81
C LEU A 91 -12.31 3.07 -6.30
N ALA A 92 -12.37 1.88 -5.71
CA ALA A 92 -11.49 0.77 -6.03
C ALA A 92 -12.23 -0.32 -6.81
N MET A 93 -11.56 -0.90 -7.81
CA MET A 93 -12.07 -1.98 -8.66
C MET A 93 -11.20 -3.23 -8.52
N GLY A 94 -11.79 -4.40 -8.79
CA GLY A 94 -11.10 -5.69 -8.73
C GLY A 94 -11.38 -6.49 -7.47
N ALA A 95 -11.07 -7.79 -7.52
CA ALA A 95 -11.20 -8.71 -6.40
C ALA A 95 -10.26 -8.28 -5.24
N GLY A 96 -10.79 -8.28 -4.03
CA GLY A 96 -10.06 -7.88 -2.84
C GLY A 96 -9.77 -6.39 -2.69
N ALA A 97 -10.13 -5.57 -3.67
CA ALA A 97 -9.99 -4.11 -3.58
C ALA A 97 -10.96 -3.51 -2.55
N VAL A 98 -10.58 -2.39 -1.95
CA VAL A 98 -11.38 -1.71 -0.93
C VAL A 98 -11.59 -0.26 -1.35
N SER A 99 -12.83 0.10 -1.66
CA SER A 99 -13.20 1.51 -1.83
C SER A 99 -13.25 2.21 -0.48
N LYS A 100 -12.83 3.46 -0.45
CA LYS A 100 -12.90 4.34 0.71
C LYS A 100 -13.88 5.46 0.41
N PHE A 101 -14.91 5.62 1.21
CA PHE A 101 -15.83 6.75 1.12
C PHE A 101 -15.54 7.72 2.26
N TYR A 102 -15.12 8.92 1.92
CA TYR A 102 -14.84 9.98 2.89
C TYR A 102 -16.10 10.81 3.15
N GLU A 103 -16.47 10.97 4.41
CA GLU A 103 -17.55 11.82 4.88
C GLU A 103 -16.94 13.08 5.55
N PRO A 104 -16.85 14.23 4.85
CA PRO A 104 -16.21 15.43 5.38
C PRO A 104 -16.83 15.94 6.67
N GLU A 105 -18.17 15.94 6.76
CA GLU A 105 -18.92 16.43 7.93
C GLU A 105 -18.62 15.66 9.22
N LYS A 106 -18.30 14.36 9.09
CA LYS A 106 -17.98 13.48 10.19
C LYS A 106 -16.49 13.23 10.35
N ASN A 107 -15.68 13.74 9.44
CA ASN A 107 -14.24 13.45 9.31
C ASN A 107 -13.97 11.94 9.44
N ARG A 108 -14.72 11.13 8.69
CA ARG A 108 -14.69 9.66 8.78
C ARG A 108 -14.57 9.02 7.42
N VAL A 109 -13.82 7.92 7.36
CA VAL A 109 -13.75 7.05 6.18
C VAL A 109 -14.48 5.75 6.43
N GLU A 110 -15.46 5.46 5.58
CA GLU A 110 -16.11 4.15 5.48
C GLU A 110 -15.42 3.31 4.41
N ARG A 111 -15.17 2.03 4.73
CA ARG A 111 -14.52 1.09 3.82
C ARG A 111 -15.52 0.12 3.24
N LEU A 112 -15.56 0.02 1.91
CA LEU A 112 -16.42 -0.86 1.14
C LEU A 112 -15.55 -1.92 0.43
N PRO A 113 -15.30 -3.08 1.05
CA PRO A 113 -14.49 -4.13 0.43
C PRO A 113 -15.27 -4.88 -0.65
N ASN A 114 -14.59 -5.22 -1.74
CA ASN A 114 -15.03 -6.24 -2.68
C ASN A 114 -14.71 -7.63 -2.12
N VAL A 115 -15.37 -8.66 -2.66
CA VAL A 115 -15.02 -10.05 -2.37
C VAL A 115 -13.59 -10.34 -2.82
N LYS A 116 -12.89 -11.19 -2.06
CA LYS A 116 -11.45 -11.44 -2.28
C LYS A 116 -11.17 -12.48 -3.36
N ASN A 117 -12.06 -13.48 -3.47
CA ASN A 117 -11.93 -14.52 -4.47
C ASN A 117 -12.29 -13.95 -5.85
N VAL A 118 -11.49 -14.27 -6.88
CA VAL A 118 -11.65 -13.72 -8.24
C VAL A 118 -12.93 -14.26 -8.89
N GLU A 119 -13.24 -15.55 -8.76
CA GLU A 119 -14.43 -16.17 -9.32
C GLU A 119 -15.69 -15.61 -8.68
N GLU A 120 -15.70 -15.47 -7.35
CA GLU A 120 -16.81 -14.81 -6.64
C GLU A 120 -16.96 -13.34 -7.05
N TYR A 121 -15.87 -12.64 -7.30
CA TYR A 121 -15.92 -11.25 -7.74
C TYR A 121 -16.60 -11.12 -9.11
N ILE A 122 -16.27 -12.02 -10.04
CA ILE A 122 -16.86 -12.04 -11.39
C ILE A 122 -18.36 -12.36 -11.31
N THR A 123 -18.75 -13.39 -10.57
CA THR A 123 -20.14 -13.84 -10.47
C THR A 123 -21.03 -12.89 -9.68
N ARG A 124 -20.47 -12.10 -8.76
CA ARG A 124 -21.17 -11.13 -7.91
C ARG A 124 -20.86 -9.68 -8.27
N LEU A 125 -20.46 -9.42 -9.51
CA LEU A 125 -20.06 -8.07 -9.94
C LEU A 125 -21.19 -7.05 -9.75
N ASP A 126 -22.42 -7.40 -10.10
CA ASP A 126 -23.58 -6.51 -9.97
C ASP A 126 -23.84 -6.12 -8.50
N GLU A 127 -23.66 -7.05 -7.56
CA GLU A 127 -23.76 -6.76 -6.13
C GLU A 127 -22.70 -5.75 -5.71
N MET A 128 -21.44 -5.92 -6.16
CA MET A 128 -20.35 -4.99 -5.83
C MET A 128 -20.60 -3.59 -6.42
N LEU A 129 -21.16 -3.52 -7.64
CA LEU A 129 -21.54 -2.27 -8.28
C LEU A 129 -22.68 -1.58 -7.53
N GLU A 130 -23.74 -2.32 -7.18
CA GLU A 130 -24.88 -1.77 -6.46
C GLU A 130 -24.49 -1.21 -5.08
N ARG A 131 -23.64 -1.90 -4.33
CA ARG A 131 -23.10 -1.42 -3.05
C ARG A 131 -22.38 -0.08 -3.20
N LYS A 132 -21.63 0.10 -4.30
CA LYS A 132 -20.92 1.35 -4.60
C LYS A 132 -21.88 2.45 -5.03
N ARG A 133 -22.85 2.16 -5.92
CA ARG A 133 -23.87 3.12 -6.35
C ARG A 133 -24.64 3.70 -5.16
N ARG A 134 -25.10 2.85 -4.24
CA ARG A 134 -25.79 3.32 -3.02
C ARG A 134 -24.97 4.28 -2.20
N ARG A 135 -23.66 4.14 -2.20
CA ARG A 135 -22.79 4.92 -1.32
C ARG A 135 -22.18 6.15 -2.00
N PHE A 136 -21.84 6.05 -3.27
CA PHE A 136 -21.24 7.14 -4.04
C PHE A 136 -22.29 7.99 -4.81
N GLY A 137 -23.56 7.60 -4.81
CA GLY A 137 -24.65 8.46 -5.28
C GLY A 137 -24.71 8.66 -6.79
N THR A 138 -24.52 7.60 -7.59
CA THR A 138 -24.70 7.64 -9.06
C THR A 138 -25.81 6.72 -9.48
#